data_62eed3f0e3e7d9d34a02c8c8de9c4346
#
_entry.id   62eed3f0e3e7d9d34a02c8c8de9c4346
#
_cell.length_a   1.000
_cell.length_b   1.000
_cell.length_c   1.000
_cell.angle_alpha   90.00
_cell.angle_beta   90.00
_cell.angle_gamma   90.00
#
_symmetry.space_group_name_H-M   'P 1'
#
loop_
_entity.id
_entity.type
_entity.pdbx_description
1 polymer ?
#
loop_
_entity_poly.entity_id
_entity_poly.type
_entity_poly.pdbx_seq_one_letter_code
_entity_poly.pdbx_strand_id
1 'polypeptide(L)'
;VNQFLAKLEGARSSDYMRGMTSVGPHRDDFDLMIQGREDSAYYEAKSYCSQGQQRTIAVALKLAELEVLREHSGSTPVVMLDDVLSELDSMRSKMLFDLLERLNVQTFITTTEIEMWSSSHKDCHIVRVQDGKIV
;
A
#
# COMPACT_ATOMS: atom_id res chain seq x y z
N VAL A 1 -17.49 20.77 10.05
CA VAL A 1 -17.55 21.72 8.93
C VAL A 1 -17.13 23.11 9.38
N ASN A 2 -17.73 23.70 10.44
CA ASN A 2 -17.46 25.07 10.90
C ASN A 2 -16.00 25.29 11.32
N GLN A 3 -15.36 24.33 12.00
CA GLN A 3 -13.95 24.41 12.38
C GLN A 3 -13.01 24.39 11.18
N PHE A 4 -13.36 23.64 10.14
CA PHE A 4 -12.56 23.58 8.92
C PHE A 4 -12.62 24.91 8.15
N LEU A 5 -13.81 25.49 8.02
CA LEU A 5 -13.99 26.80 7.40
C LEU A 5 -13.21 27.89 8.13
N ALA A 6 -13.25 27.93 9.45
CA ALA A 6 -12.49 28.90 10.25
C ALA A 6 -10.96 28.75 10.04
N LYS A 7 -10.46 27.50 9.92
CA LYS A 7 -9.04 27.24 9.60
C LYS A 7 -8.67 27.75 8.20
N LEU A 8 -9.52 27.51 7.20
CA LEU A 8 -9.31 28.01 5.83
C LEU A 8 -9.30 29.54 5.77
N GLU A 9 -10.23 30.19 6.44
CA GLU A 9 -10.28 31.66 6.52
C GLU A 9 -9.04 32.24 7.20
N GLY A 10 -8.60 31.63 8.30
CA GLY A 10 -7.38 32.03 9.01
C GLY A 10 -6.10 31.86 8.20
N ALA A 11 -6.04 30.83 7.33
CA ALA A 11 -4.88 30.54 6.49
C ALA A 11 -4.85 31.37 5.18
N ARG A 12 -5.96 31.97 4.78
CA ARG A 12 -6.17 32.57 3.45
C ARG A 12 -5.07 33.52 2.99
N SER A 13 -4.64 34.44 3.84
CA SER A 13 -3.56 35.39 3.50
C SER A 13 -2.25 34.72 3.21
N SER A 14 -1.88 33.75 4.04
CA SER A 14 -0.64 32.96 3.88
C SER A 14 -0.70 32.08 2.65
N ASP A 15 -1.83 31.45 2.38
CA ASP A 15 -2.05 30.57 1.24
C ASP A 15 -1.99 31.35 -0.08
N TYR A 16 -2.56 32.55 -0.09
CA TYR A 16 -2.48 33.45 -1.24
C TYR A 16 -1.03 33.83 -1.57
N MET A 17 -0.23 34.16 -0.56
CA MET A 17 1.19 34.50 -0.76
C MET A 17 2.03 33.29 -1.21
N ARG A 18 1.69 32.09 -0.76
CA ARG A 18 2.42 30.87 -1.12
C ARG A 18 1.94 30.21 -2.41
N GLY A 19 0.80 30.64 -2.95
CA GLY A 19 0.19 30.03 -4.13
C GLY A 19 -0.33 28.61 -3.92
N MET A 20 -0.55 28.20 -2.64
CA MET A 20 -1.02 26.85 -2.30
C MET A 20 -1.84 26.85 -1.01
N THR A 21 -2.82 25.93 -0.94
CA THR A 21 -3.62 25.74 0.28
C THR A 21 -2.84 24.96 1.33
N SER A 22 -2.78 25.50 2.55
CA SER A 22 -2.08 24.89 3.69
C SER A 22 -2.99 24.09 4.62
N VAL A 23 -4.30 24.16 4.42
CA VAL A 23 -5.32 23.48 5.24
C VAL A 23 -6.16 22.59 4.33
N GLY A 24 -6.32 21.32 4.70
CA GLY A 24 -7.16 20.38 3.93
C GLY A 24 -6.69 18.94 4.07
N PRO A 25 -7.49 17.97 3.59
CA PRO A 25 -7.18 16.55 3.69
C PRO A 25 -5.84 16.14 3.03
N HIS A 26 -5.35 16.92 2.06
CA HIS A 26 -4.03 16.73 1.45
C HIS A 26 -2.85 17.10 2.38
N ARG A 27 -3.14 17.68 3.56
CA ARG A 27 -2.18 18.00 4.61
C ARG A 27 -2.35 17.15 5.86
N ASP A 28 -3.43 16.38 5.90
CA ASP A 28 -3.63 15.44 6.98
C ASP A 28 -2.61 14.30 6.86
N ASP A 29 -2.11 13.86 7.97
CA ASP A 29 -1.19 12.74 8.09
C ASP A 29 -1.64 11.86 9.26
N PHE A 30 -1.13 10.64 9.34
CA PHE A 30 -1.42 9.72 10.41
C PHE A 30 -0.16 9.00 10.86
N ASP A 31 -0.04 8.81 12.16
CA ASP A 31 1.04 8.05 12.75
C ASP A 31 0.66 6.57 12.83
N LEU A 32 1.49 5.73 12.22
CA LEU A 32 1.37 4.29 12.33
C LEU A 32 2.11 3.82 13.57
N MET A 33 1.34 3.26 14.51
CA MET A 33 1.88 2.70 15.74
C MET A 33 1.84 1.20 15.69
N ILE A 34 2.93 0.55 16.07
CA ILE A 34 2.99 -0.90 16.22
C ILE A 34 3.26 -1.27 17.68
N GLN A 35 2.69 -2.37 18.10
CA GLN A 35 2.95 -2.90 19.43
C GLN A 35 4.29 -3.63 19.47
N GLY A 36 5.12 -3.29 20.44
CA GLY A 36 6.36 -4.01 20.73
C GLY A 36 6.09 -5.46 21.13
N ARG A 37 7.01 -6.35 20.79
CA ARG A 37 6.85 -7.79 21.09
C ARG A 37 7.06 -8.14 22.56
N GLU A 38 7.95 -7.40 23.24
CA GLU A 38 8.42 -7.76 24.59
C GLU A 38 7.71 -6.97 25.69
N ASP A 39 7.39 -5.72 25.45
CA ASP A 39 6.89 -4.78 26.45
C ASP A 39 5.46 -4.33 26.26
N SER A 40 4.79 -4.77 25.20
CA SER A 40 3.43 -4.35 24.84
C SER A 40 3.26 -2.83 24.65
N ALA A 41 4.35 -2.06 24.64
CA ALA A 41 4.31 -0.64 24.37
C ALA A 41 4.06 -0.38 22.87
N TYR A 42 3.56 0.81 22.54
CA TYR A 42 3.36 1.22 21.16
C TYR A 42 4.50 2.13 20.71
N TYR A 43 5.04 1.82 19.55
CA TYR A 43 6.15 2.53 18.92
C TYR A 43 5.76 3.01 17.53
N GLU A 44 6.26 4.17 17.16
CA GLU A 44 6.08 4.70 15.82
C GLU A 44 6.74 3.76 14.79
N ALA A 45 5.97 3.25 13.83
CA ALA A 45 6.44 2.27 12.85
C ALA A 45 7.63 2.78 12.02
N LYS A 46 7.65 4.08 11.70
CA LYS A 46 8.70 4.70 10.89
C LYS A 46 10.09 4.61 11.55
N SER A 47 10.16 4.72 12.88
CA SER A 47 11.41 4.72 13.64
C SER A 47 11.75 3.35 14.23
N TYR A 48 10.78 2.51 14.48
CA TYR A 48 10.95 1.23 15.17
C TYR A 48 11.06 0.03 14.23
N CYS A 49 10.36 0.04 13.09
CA CYS A 49 10.33 -1.07 12.15
C CYS A 49 11.60 -1.17 11.32
N SER A 50 12.03 -2.41 11.04
CA SER A 50 12.98 -2.68 9.97
C SER A 50 12.41 -2.27 8.61
N GLN A 51 13.26 -2.06 7.61
CA GLN A 51 12.83 -1.71 6.24
C GLN A 51 11.82 -2.72 5.68
N GLY A 52 12.05 -4.03 5.87
CA GLY A 52 11.13 -5.08 5.43
C GLY A 52 9.78 -5.01 6.15
N GLN A 53 9.75 -4.64 7.44
CA GLN A 53 8.50 -4.43 8.16
C GLN A 53 7.76 -3.20 7.67
N GLN A 54 8.45 -2.09 7.41
CA GLN A 54 7.86 -0.87 6.86
C GLN A 54 7.20 -1.14 5.49
N ARG A 55 7.86 -1.91 4.61
CA ARG A 55 7.33 -2.34 3.31
C ARG A 55 6.09 -3.23 3.47
N THR A 56 6.13 -4.17 4.41
CA THR A 56 4.96 -5.01 4.72
C THR A 56 3.76 -4.16 5.16
N ILE A 57 4.00 -3.15 5.99
CA ILE A 57 2.97 -2.20 6.43
C ILE A 57 2.42 -1.40 5.24
N ALA A 58 3.29 -0.91 4.36
CA ALA A 58 2.88 -0.17 3.17
C ALA A 58 1.99 -1.02 2.24
N VAL A 59 2.36 -2.28 2.01
CA VAL A 59 1.54 -3.23 1.24
C VAL A 59 0.20 -3.47 1.93
N ALA A 60 0.18 -3.69 3.25
CA ALA A 60 -1.05 -3.91 4.02
C ALA A 60 -1.99 -2.71 3.94
N LEU A 61 -1.47 -1.48 4.01
CA LEU A 61 -2.26 -0.25 3.84
C LEU A 61 -2.87 -0.14 2.45
N LYS A 62 -2.10 -0.48 1.40
CA LYS A 62 -2.60 -0.49 0.02
C LYS A 62 -3.70 -1.53 -0.20
N LEU A 63 -3.61 -2.67 0.46
CA LEU A 63 -4.66 -3.69 0.40
C LEU A 63 -5.92 -3.26 1.18
N ALA A 64 -5.75 -2.57 2.31
CA ALA A 64 -6.88 -1.99 3.04
C ALA A 64 -7.58 -0.88 2.22
N GLU A 65 -6.81 -0.03 1.53
CA GLU A 65 -7.34 0.97 0.59
C GLU A 65 -8.15 0.31 -0.53
N LEU A 66 -7.67 -0.82 -1.06
CA LEU A 66 -8.37 -1.61 -2.08
C LEU A 66 -9.75 -2.09 -1.59
N GLU A 67 -9.86 -2.58 -0.36
CA GLU A 67 -11.14 -2.99 0.23
C GLU A 67 -12.10 -1.81 0.34
N VAL A 68 -11.64 -0.67 0.82
CA VAL A 68 -12.45 0.56 0.92
C VAL A 68 -12.92 1.03 -0.46
N LEU A 69 -12.04 1.03 -1.45
CA LEU A 69 -12.41 1.42 -2.82
C LEU A 69 -13.47 0.48 -3.41
N ARG A 70 -13.33 -0.82 -3.19
CA ARG A 70 -14.29 -1.83 -3.65
C ARG A 70 -15.66 -1.63 -3.03
N GLU A 71 -15.73 -1.37 -1.73
CA GLU A 71 -16.98 -1.12 -1.03
C GLU A 71 -17.71 0.14 -1.53
N HIS A 72 -16.94 1.21 -1.82
CA HIS A 72 -17.51 2.50 -2.19
C HIS A 72 -17.82 2.64 -3.68
N SER A 73 -17.01 2.07 -4.56
CA SER A 73 -17.16 2.25 -6.01
C SER A 73 -18.05 1.19 -6.67
N GLY A 74 -18.31 0.07 -5.98
CA GLY A 74 -19.03 -1.08 -6.56
C GLY A 74 -18.26 -1.76 -7.71
N SER A 75 -17.03 -1.32 -8.00
CA SER A 75 -16.13 -1.89 -9.02
C SER A 75 -14.90 -2.49 -8.35
N THR A 76 -14.36 -3.55 -8.95
CA THR A 76 -13.13 -4.17 -8.46
C THR A 76 -11.93 -3.52 -9.16
N PRO A 77 -11.06 -2.80 -8.42
CA PRO A 77 -9.87 -2.19 -9.01
C PRO A 77 -8.86 -3.26 -9.46
N VAL A 78 -7.99 -2.87 -10.40
CA VAL A 78 -6.83 -3.69 -10.79
C VAL A 78 -5.67 -3.38 -9.85
N VAL A 79 -5.03 -4.41 -9.34
CA VAL A 79 -3.86 -4.29 -8.46
C VAL A 79 -2.59 -4.43 -9.29
N MET A 80 -1.64 -3.53 -9.10
CA MET A 80 -0.32 -3.60 -9.71
C MET A 80 0.74 -3.63 -8.61
N LEU A 81 1.54 -4.69 -8.58
CA LEU A 81 2.63 -4.91 -7.62
C LEU A 81 3.95 -4.97 -8.39
N ASP A 82 4.77 -3.93 -8.22
CA ASP A 82 6.06 -3.82 -8.89
C ASP A 82 7.18 -4.25 -7.92
N ASP A 83 7.83 -5.38 -8.25
CA ASP A 83 8.94 -6.00 -7.53
C ASP A 83 8.73 -6.20 -6.01
N VAL A 84 7.47 -6.29 -5.57
CA VAL A 84 7.14 -6.39 -4.13
C VAL A 84 7.64 -7.70 -3.53
N LEU A 85 7.77 -8.74 -4.34
CA LEU A 85 8.12 -10.08 -3.88
C LEU A 85 9.58 -10.24 -3.52
N SER A 86 10.48 -9.52 -4.18
CA SER A 86 11.91 -9.53 -3.86
C SER A 86 12.20 -9.05 -2.43
N GLU A 87 11.23 -8.37 -1.82
CA GLU A 87 11.35 -7.72 -0.52
C GLU A 87 10.60 -8.43 0.59
N LEU A 88 9.80 -9.45 0.25
CA LEU A 88 9.02 -10.23 1.19
C LEU A 88 9.63 -11.62 1.39
N ASP A 89 9.62 -12.09 2.63
CA ASP A 89 9.91 -13.50 2.89
C ASP A 89 8.77 -14.41 2.36
N SER A 90 9.05 -15.70 2.23
CA SER A 90 8.12 -16.69 1.69
C SER A 90 6.78 -16.75 2.42
N MET A 91 6.77 -16.51 3.73
CA MET A 91 5.56 -16.52 4.54
C MET A 91 4.68 -15.29 4.23
N ARG A 92 5.29 -14.11 4.14
CA ARG A 92 4.57 -12.86 3.81
C ARG A 92 4.09 -12.86 2.37
N SER A 93 4.91 -13.37 1.45
CA SER A 93 4.50 -13.55 0.05
C SER A 93 3.26 -14.44 -0.04
N LYS A 94 3.25 -15.58 0.66
CA LYS A 94 2.08 -16.45 0.70
C LYS A 94 0.85 -15.74 1.26
N MET A 95 0.98 -15.02 2.37
CA MET A 95 -0.14 -14.26 2.96
C MET A 95 -0.70 -13.21 2.00
N LEU A 96 0.18 -12.52 1.25
CA LEU A 96 -0.23 -11.56 0.23
C LEU A 96 -1.08 -12.22 -0.85
N PHE A 97 -0.66 -13.40 -1.33
CA PHE A 97 -1.40 -14.14 -2.37
C PHE A 97 -2.74 -14.67 -1.88
N ASP A 98 -2.75 -15.31 -0.70
CA ASP A 98 -3.98 -15.79 -0.07
C ASP A 98 -4.99 -14.64 0.09
N LEU A 99 -4.53 -13.43 0.31
CA LEU A 99 -5.37 -12.24 0.40
C LEU A 99 -5.88 -11.77 -0.98
N LEU A 100 -5.00 -11.70 -1.98
CA LEU A 100 -5.38 -11.31 -3.34
C LEU A 100 -6.39 -12.28 -3.97
N GLU A 101 -6.21 -13.59 -3.73
CA GLU A 101 -7.16 -14.63 -4.14
C GLU A 101 -8.52 -14.44 -3.45
N ARG A 102 -8.54 -14.24 -2.14
CA ARG A 102 -9.79 -13.97 -1.40
C ARG A 102 -10.52 -12.73 -1.90
N LEU A 103 -9.78 -11.69 -2.24
CA LEU A 103 -10.34 -10.46 -2.78
C LEU A 103 -10.85 -10.63 -4.22
N ASN A 104 -10.43 -11.70 -4.90
CA ASN A 104 -10.77 -12.01 -6.29
C ASN A 104 -10.55 -10.80 -7.21
N VAL A 105 -9.36 -10.21 -7.14
CA VAL A 105 -8.98 -9.01 -7.89
C VAL A 105 -7.99 -9.37 -9.01
N GLN A 106 -8.14 -8.72 -10.16
CA GLN A 106 -7.13 -8.82 -11.21
C GLN A 106 -5.83 -8.18 -10.74
N THR A 107 -4.75 -8.96 -10.76
CA THR A 107 -3.45 -8.51 -10.25
C THR A 107 -2.38 -8.70 -11.29
N PHE A 108 -1.57 -7.66 -11.51
CA PHE A 108 -0.32 -7.72 -12.28
C PHE A 108 0.85 -7.62 -11.31
N ILE A 109 1.79 -8.53 -11.45
CA ILE A 109 2.96 -8.59 -10.58
C ILE A 109 4.20 -8.67 -11.44
N THR A 110 5.16 -7.79 -11.20
CA THR A 110 6.50 -7.91 -11.77
C THR A 110 7.44 -8.56 -10.76
N THR A 111 8.29 -9.46 -11.22
CA THR A 111 9.29 -10.13 -10.38
C THR A 111 10.42 -10.70 -11.22
N THR A 112 11.60 -10.79 -10.64
CA THR A 112 12.73 -11.52 -11.21
C THR A 112 12.79 -12.98 -10.74
N GLU A 113 12.01 -13.35 -9.71
CA GLU A 113 12.02 -14.65 -9.04
C GLU A 113 10.77 -15.47 -9.39
N ILE A 114 10.74 -16.07 -10.58
CA ILE A 114 9.58 -16.84 -11.05
C ILE A 114 9.48 -18.22 -10.36
N GLU A 115 10.58 -18.81 -9.94
CA GLU A 115 10.64 -20.20 -9.47
C GLU A 115 9.86 -20.44 -8.17
N MET A 116 9.72 -19.43 -7.33
CA MET A 116 8.90 -19.50 -6.11
C MET A 116 7.39 -19.61 -6.38
N TRP A 117 6.97 -19.35 -7.63
CA TRP A 117 5.56 -19.16 -8.00
C TRP A 117 4.93 -20.32 -8.72
N SER A 118 5.67 -20.99 -9.58
CA SER A 118 5.16 -21.98 -10.52
C SER A 118 4.59 -23.24 -9.85
N SER A 119 4.94 -23.49 -8.60
CA SER A 119 4.52 -24.69 -7.87
C SER A 119 3.20 -24.54 -7.10
N SER A 120 2.76 -23.31 -6.81
CA SER A 120 1.66 -23.07 -5.88
C SER A 120 0.38 -22.48 -6.49
N HIS A 121 0.46 -21.82 -7.67
CA HIS A 121 -0.66 -21.08 -8.25
C HIS A 121 -0.96 -21.52 -9.68
N LYS A 122 -1.99 -22.36 -9.85
CA LYS A 122 -2.35 -22.97 -11.14
C LYS A 122 -3.00 -22.02 -12.15
N ASP A 123 -3.48 -20.86 -11.70
CA ASP A 123 -4.27 -19.92 -12.52
C ASP A 123 -3.51 -18.63 -12.87
N CYS A 124 -2.16 -18.65 -12.79
CA CYS A 124 -1.35 -17.49 -13.16
C CYS A 124 -0.95 -17.55 -14.64
N HIS A 125 -1.13 -16.43 -15.35
CA HIS A 125 -0.57 -16.22 -16.67
C HIS A 125 0.82 -15.60 -16.56
N ILE A 126 1.85 -16.33 -16.96
CA ILE A 126 3.24 -15.87 -16.87
C ILE A 126 3.66 -15.28 -18.22
N VAL A 127 4.07 -14.02 -18.19
CA VAL A 127 4.62 -13.30 -19.34
C VAL A 127 6.10 -13.03 -19.06
N ARG A 128 6.98 -13.54 -19.92
CA ARG A 128 8.41 -13.25 -19.82
C ARG A 128 8.76 -12.03 -20.65
N VAL A 129 9.58 -11.14 -20.08
CA VAL A 129 10.08 -9.95 -20.76
C VAL A 129 11.60 -10.01 -20.77
N GLN A 130 12.19 -9.95 -21.96
CA GLN A 130 13.63 -9.90 -22.15
C GLN A 130 13.98 -8.77 -23.14
N ASP A 131 14.93 -7.92 -22.79
CA ASP A 131 15.35 -6.76 -23.62
C ASP A 131 14.17 -5.89 -24.07
N GLY A 132 13.17 -5.69 -23.18
CA GLY A 132 11.97 -4.90 -23.46
C GLY A 132 10.97 -5.55 -24.41
N LYS A 133 11.11 -6.84 -24.70
CA LYS A 133 10.21 -7.62 -25.57
C LYS A 133 9.59 -8.79 -24.80
N ILE A 134 8.35 -9.09 -25.15
CA ILE A 134 7.67 -10.30 -24.67
C ILE A 134 8.24 -11.50 -25.43
N VAL A 135 8.65 -12.55 -24.69
CA VAL A 135 9.25 -13.79 -25.19
C VAL A 135 8.51 -15.00 -24.64
#